data_fb94898009ea750eb9b5e6c6e814c59e
#
_entry.id   fb94898009ea750eb9b5e6c6e814c59e
#
_cell.length_a   1.000
_cell.length_b   1.000
_cell.length_c   1.000
_cell.angle_alpha   90.00
_cell.angle_beta   90.00
_cell.angle_gamma   90.00
#
_symmetry.space_group_name_H-M   'P 1'
#
loop_
_entity.id
_entity.type
_entity.pdbx_description
1 polymer ?
#
loop_
_entity_poly.entity_id
_entity_poly.type
_entity_poly.pdbx_seq_one_letter_code
_entity_poly.pdbx_strand_id
1 'polypeptide(L)'
;MAARICFCSMLNAGLQLLAEDTTRKVITVEDPIEYSIDRIQQTRVRPDIGFNFADAMRSFVRQDPDVILVGEIRDHETALEAIRASQTGHVVLSTLHCNDAVDAVQRLFDLNVHPNSLASELLAVIAQRLAKRVCEHCKIEDDPDLEILKELFPKAIPRSFRCYRGKGCPQCNGTGTRGRVGVIEYLQFNGELRNAVSRHTPVGELRALALDSGLYTMRDSTLDHVIQGNIPLSELPRILPQERMAPEKRGQWKA
;
A
#
# COMPACT_ATOMS: atom_id res chain seq x y z
N MET A 1 10.56 -12.65 2.65
CA MET A 1 9.54 -13.33 3.47
C MET A 1 8.77 -12.36 4.38
N ALA A 2 9.38 -11.32 4.98
CA ALA A 2 8.72 -10.38 5.90
C ALA A 2 7.71 -9.41 5.24
N ALA A 3 7.87 -9.05 3.98
CA ALA A 3 6.97 -8.11 3.29
C ALA A 3 5.60 -8.73 2.94
N ARG A 4 5.56 -10.01 2.58
CA ARG A 4 4.31 -10.74 2.29
C ARG A 4 3.36 -10.77 3.49
N ILE A 5 3.88 -11.02 4.69
CA ILE A 5 3.05 -11.14 5.91
C ILE A 5 2.31 -9.83 6.25
N CYS A 6 2.87 -8.67 5.89
CA CYS A 6 2.25 -7.39 6.24
C CYS A 6 1.15 -6.96 5.28
N PHE A 7 1.30 -7.20 3.99
CA PHE A 7 0.26 -6.91 3.01
C PHE A 7 -0.96 -7.79 3.30
N CYS A 8 -0.74 -9.07 3.58
CA CYS A 8 -1.78 -9.99 4.05
C CYS A 8 -2.49 -9.47 5.31
N SER A 9 -1.77 -8.91 6.28
CA SER A 9 -2.39 -8.39 7.53
C SER A 9 -3.32 -7.20 7.27
N MET A 10 -2.96 -6.27 6.38
CA MET A 10 -3.82 -5.12 6.05
C MET A 10 -5.06 -5.55 5.27
N LEU A 11 -4.89 -6.41 4.26
CA LEU A 11 -6.01 -6.97 3.50
C LEU A 11 -6.93 -7.80 4.39
N ASN A 12 -6.37 -8.64 5.26
CA ASN A 12 -7.15 -9.43 6.20
C ASN A 12 -7.93 -8.55 7.19
N ALA A 13 -7.34 -7.46 7.69
CA ALA A 13 -8.08 -6.50 8.51
C ALA A 13 -9.23 -5.85 7.73
N GLY A 14 -8.99 -5.48 6.47
CA GLY A 14 -10.04 -4.98 5.58
C GLY A 14 -11.13 -6.02 5.30
N LEU A 15 -10.75 -7.28 5.05
CA LEU A 15 -11.69 -8.37 4.85
C LEU A 15 -12.51 -8.64 6.12
N GLN A 16 -11.91 -8.59 7.31
CA GLN A 16 -12.63 -8.74 8.58
C GLN A 16 -13.69 -7.65 8.75
N LEU A 17 -13.36 -6.38 8.44
CA LEU A 17 -14.33 -5.28 8.47
C LEU A 17 -15.46 -5.49 7.45
N LEU A 18 -15.14 -5.99 6.25
CA LEU A 18 -16.16 -6.31 5.24
C LEU A 18 -17.04 -7.50 5.68
N ALA A 19 -16.49 -8.47 6.39
CA ALA A 19 -17.23 -9.62 6.92
C ALA A 19 -18.19 -9.27 8.07
N GLU A 20 -18.01 -8.11 8.73
CA GLU A 20 -18.96 -7.60 9.73
C GLU A 20 -20.30 -7.21 9.09
N ASP A 21 -20.28 -6.74 7.84
CA ASP A 21 -21.50 -6.44 7.08
C ASP A 21 -22.09 -7.72 6.49
N THR A 22 -23.09 -8.25 7.17
CA THR A 22 -23.77 -9.51 6.80
C THR A 22 -24.59 -9.42 5.52
N THR A 23 -24.79 -8.22 4.98
CA THR A 23 -25.53 -8.01 3.72
C THR A 23 -24.64 -8.17 2.49
N ARG A 24 -23.31 -8.19 2.68
CA ARG A 24 -22.32 -8.31 1.60
C ARG A 24 -21.76 -9.71 1.47
N LYS A 25 -21.73 -10.20 0.26
CA LYS A 25 -21.06 -11.45 -0.09
C LYS A 25 -19.63 -11.19 -0.52
N VAL A 26 -18.67 -11.63 0.30
CA VAL A 26 -17.24 -11.49 0.06
C VAL A 26 -16.66 -12.85 -0.33
N ILE A 27 -15.96 -12.91 -1.46
CA ILE A 27 -15.26 -14.10 -1.95
C ILE A 27 -13.79 -13.79 -2.18
N THR A 28 -12.91 -14.72 -1.85
CA THR A 28 -11.48 -14.56 -2.10
C THR A 28 -10.89 -15.72 -2.88
N VAL A 29 -9.85 -15.44 -3.66
CA VAL A 29 -8.93 -16.43 -4.21
C VAL A 29 -7.50 -16.09 -3.80
N GLU A 30 -6.80 -17.04 -3.20
CA GLU A 30 -5.52 -16.82 -2.50
C GLU A 30 -4.50 -17.93 -2.79
N ASP A 31 -3.19 -17.62 -2.63
CA ASP A 31 -2.09 -18.58 -2.81
C ASP A 31 -0.96 -18.39 -1.78
N PRO A 32 -1.02 -19.08 -0.65
CA PRO A 32 -2.16 -19.80 -0.05
C PRO A 32 -3.10 -18.88 0.75
N ILE A 33 -4.16 -19.43 1.32
CA ILE A 33 -4.95 -18.77 2.37
C ILE A 33 -4.08 -18.68 3.63
N GLU A 34 -3.78 -17.45 4.08
CA GLU A 34 -2.93 -17.20 5.25
C GLU A 34 -3.72 -17.24 6.57
N TYR A 35 -4.94 -16.75 6.55
CA TYR A 35 -5.85 -16.72 7.70
C TYR A 35 -7.25 -17.11 7.28
N SER A 36 -7.88 -17.98 8.03
CA SER A 36 -9.31 -18.27 7.86
C SER A 36 -10.13 -17.14 8.50
N ILE A 37 -11.08 -16.58 7.74
CA ILE A 37 -11.96 -15.51 8.18
C ILE A 37 -13.40 -16.01 8.10
N ASP A 38 -14.09 -15.99 9.22
CA ASP A 38 -15.49 -16.40 9.26
C ASP A 38 -16.34 -15.54 8.31
N ARG A 39 -17.36 -16.18 7.69
CA ARG A 39 -18.30 -15.58 6.73
C ARG A 39 -17.71 -15.17 5.37
N ILE A 40 -16.42 -15.34 5.15
CA ILE A 40 -15.81 -15.15 3.84
C ILE A 40 -15.61 -16.48 3.14
N GLN A 41 -16.05 -16.56 1.89
CA GLN A 41 -15.80 -17.72 1.06
C GLN A 41 -14.39 -17.64 0.48
N GLN A 42 -13.44 -18.32 1.12
CA GLN A 42 -12.04 -18.31 0.72
C GLN A 42 -11.71 -19.55 -0.13
N THR A 43 -11.13 -19.32 -1.29
CA THR A 43 -10.73 -20.36 -2.24
C THR A 43 -9.22 -20.31 -2.46
N ARG A 44 -8.57 -21.46 -2.44
CA ARG A 44 -7.15 -21.58 -2.76
C ARG A 44 -6.95 -21.95 -4.23
N VAL A 45 -5.99 -21.31 -4.89
CA VAL A 45 -5.53 -21.76 -6.22
C VAL A 45 -4.94 -23.17 -6.17
N ARG A 46 -5.15 -23.93 -7.24
CA ARG A 46 -4.70 -25.33 -7.38
C ARG A 46 -3.97 -25.50 -8.71
N PRO A 47 -2.70 -25.04 -8.82
CA PRO A 47 -1.94 -25.13 -10.07
C PRO A 47 -1.75 -26.57 -10.54
N ASP A 48 -1.73 -27.52 -9.61
CA ASP A 48 -1.64 -28.97 -9.87
C ASP A 48 -2.77 -29.52 -10.77
N ILE A 49 -3.93 -28.87 -10.76
CA ILE A 49 -5.08 -29.22 -11.61
C ILE A 49 -5.44 -28.11 -12.60
N GLY A 50 -4.53 -27.12 -12.80
CA GLY A 50 -4.76 -26.00 -13.70
C GLY A 50 -5.72 -24.91 -13.20
N PHE A 51 -6.16 -24.96 -11.94
CA PHE A 51 -7.03 -23.94 -11.35
C PHE A 51 -6.20 -22.75 -10.83
N ASN A 52 -6.24 -21.66 -11.57
CA ASN A 52 -5.47 -20.42 -11.32
C ASN A 52 -6.39 -19.26 -10.89
N PHE A 53 -5.79 -18.05 -10.70
CA PHE A 53 -6.54 -16.85 -10.32
C PHE A 53 -7.58 -16.44 -11.35
N ALA A 54 -7.27 -16.50 -12.65
CA ALA A 54 -8.19 -16.12 -13.71
C ALA A 54 -9.40 -17.08 -13.81
N ASP A 55 -9.17 -18.39 -13.64
CA ASP A 55 -10.26 -19.38 -13.62
C ASP A 55 -11.20 -19.18 -12.44
N ALA A 56 -10.65 -18.87 -11.26
CA ALA A 56 -11.42 -18.53 -10.08
C ALA A 56 -12.29 -17.29 -10.34
N MET A 57 -11.73 -16.23 -10.91
CA MET A 57 -12.43 -14.99 -11.22
C MET A 57 -13.62 -15.23 -12.16
N ARG A 58 -13.42 -15.99 -13.25
CA ARG A 58 -14.52 -16.36 -14.19
C ARG A 58 -15.66 -17.11 -13.51
N SER A 59 -15.34 -17.89 -12.49
CA SER A 59 -16.34 -18.61 -11.70
C SER A 59 -17.05 -17.70 -10.69
N PHE A 60 -16.32 -16.80 -10.05
CA PHE A 60 -16.82 -15.96 -8.96
C PHE A 60 -17.85 -14.93 -9.40
N VAL A 61 -17.67 -14.28 -10.55
CA VAL A 61 -18.64 -13.32 -11.10
C VAL A 61 -20.03 -13.90 -11.34
N ARG A 62 -20.15 -15.24 -11.36
CA ARG A 62 -21.42 -15.96 -11.51
C ARG A 62 -22.05 -16.36 -10.17
N GLN A 63 -21.39 -16.02 -9.07
CA GLN A 63 -21.85 -16.37 -7.72
C GLN A 63 -22.50 -15.19 -6.99
N ASP A 64 -22.73 -14.08 -7.72
CA ASP A 64 -23.33 -12.86 -7.17
C ASP A 64 -22.58 -12.31 -5.94
N PRO A 65 -21.26 -12.03 -6.04
CA PRO A 65 -20.50 -11.43 -4.96
C PRO A 65 -20.59 -9.90 -5.01
N ASP A 66 -20.54 -9.25 -3.84
CA ASP A 66 -20.38 -7.81 -3.76
C ASP A 66 -18.90 -7.41 -3.83
N VAL A 67 -18.03 -8.21 -3.20
CA VAL A 67 -16.59 -7.97 -3.12
C VAL A 67 -15.82 -9.24 -3.49
N ILE A 68 -14.86 -9.10 -4.37
CA ILE A 68 -13.93 -10.16 -4.77
C ILE A 68 -12.51 -9.75 -4.39
N LEU A 69 -11.80 -10.57 -3.60
CA LEU A 69 -10.37 -10.41 -3.40
C LEU A 69 -9.62 -11.39 -4.29
N VAL A 70 -8.73 -10.86 -5.12
CA VAL A 70 -7.71 -11.62 -5.85
C VAL A 70 -6.39 -11.46 -5.11
N GLY A 71 -5.84 -12.53 -4.56
CA GLY A 71 -4.65 -12.49 -3.73
C GLY A 71 -3.51 -11.69 -4.36
N GLU A 72 -3.28 -11.86 -5.65
CA GLU A 72 -2.33 -11.05 -6.41
C GLU A 72 -2.60 -11.09 -7.92
N ILE A 73 -2.21 -10.02 -8.61
CA ILE A 73 -2.22 -9.94 -10.08
C ILE A 73 -0.77 -10.03 -10.56
N ARG A 74 -0.42 -11.12 -11.23
CA ARG A 74 0.93 -11.36 -11.79
C ARG A 74 0.97 -11.35 -13.30
N ASP A 75 -0.15 -11.62 -13.95
CA ASP A 75 -0.27 -11.85 -15.38
C ASP A 75 -1.45 -11.10 -16.00
N HIS A 76 -1.42 -11.03 -17.33
CA HIS A 76 -2.44 -10.34 -18.12
C HIS A 76 -3.83 -10.92 -17.92
N GLU A 77 -3.96 -12.23 -17.88
CA GLU A 77 -5.26 -12.91 -17.82
C GLU A 77 -5.98 -12.61 -16.52
N THR A 78 -5.27 -12.69 -15.38
CA THR A 78 -5.80 -12.31 -14.06
C THR A 78 -6.17 -10.83 -14.01
N ALA A 79 -5.32 -9.93 -14.56
CA ALA A 79 -5.59 -8.49 -14.63
C ALA A 79 -6.87 -8.20 -15.44
N LEU A 80 -7.03 -8.86 -16.59
CA LEU A 80 -8.18 -8.70 -17.47
C LEU A 80 -9.48 -9.14 -16.78
N GLU A 81 -9.48 -10.29 -16.11
CA GLU A 81 -10.67 -10.80 -15.40
C GLU A 81 -11.01 -9.91 -14.18
N ALA A 82 -10.01 -9.37 -13.48
CA ALA A 82 -10.23 -8.39 -12.41
C ALA A 82 -10.93 -7.11 -12.90
N ILE A 83 -10.48 -6.57 -14.04
CA ILE A 83 -11.11 -5.39 -14.67
C ILE A 83 -12.53 -5.73 -15.16
N ARG A 84 -12.75 -6.88 -15.77
CA ARG A 84 -14.09 -7.31 -16.22
C ARG A 84 -15.07 -7.44 -15.06
N ALA A 85 -14.62 -8.01 -13.93
CA ALA A 85 -15.43 -8.08 -12.72
C ALA A 85 -15.81 -6.69 -12.20
N SER A 86 -14.85 -5.73 -12.17
CA SER A 86 -15.13 -4.34 -11.83
C SER A 86 -16.20 -3.71 -12.74
N GLN A 87 -16.07 -3.90 -14.08
CA GLN A 87 -17.00 -3.35 -15.07
C GLN A 87 -18.42 -3.89 -14.93
N THR A 88 -18.58 -5.05 -14.30
CA THR A 88 -19.89 -5.65 -14.02
C THR A 88 -20.44 -5.30 -12.63
N GLY A 89 -19.82 -4.35 -11.93
CA GLY A 89 -20.34 -3.77 -10.67
C GLY A 89 -19.76 -4.34 -9.39
N HIS A 90 -18.80 -5.26 -9.47
CA HIS A 90 -18.16 -5.85 -8.29
C HIS A 90 -17.02 -4.96 -7.78
N VAL A 91 -16.86 -4.87 -6.47
CA VAL A 91 -15.65 -4.28 -5.87
C VAL A 91 -14.54 -5.32 -5.91
N VAL A 92 -13.45 -5.03 -6.63
CA VAL A 92 -12.30 -5.92 -6.73
C VAL A 92 -11.14 -5.38 -5.91
N LEU A 93 -10.64 -6.19 -4.99
CA LEU A 93 -9.44 -5.93 -4.20
C LEU A 93 -8.33 -6.86 -4.69
N SER A 94 -7.11 -6.34 -4.83
CA SER A 94 -5.96 -7.17 -5.21
C SER A 94 -4.64 -6.58 -4.74
N THR A 95 -3.56 -7.36 -4.92
CA THR A 95 -2.19 -6.90 -4.68
C THR A 95 -1.37 -6.91 -5.95
N LEU A 96 -0.41 -6.00 -6.00
CA LEU A 96 0.57 -5.88 -7.06
C LEU A 96 1.97 -5.76 -6.45
N HIS A 97 2.97 -6.29 -7.14
CA HIS A 97 4.37 -6.06 -6.78
C HIS A 97 4.88 -4.81 -7.48
N CYS A 98 4.87 -3.68 -6.77
CA CYS A 98 5.35 -2.37 -7.22
C CYS A 98 6.00 -1.60 -6.07
N ASN A 99 6.76 -0.56 -6.40
CA ASN A 99 7.52 0.21 -5.41
C ASN A 99 6.68 1.28 -4.71
N ASP A 100 5.74 1.89 -5.43
CA ASP A 100 4.86 2.95 -4.95
C ASP A 100 3.48 2.90 -5.65
N ALA A 101 2.60 3.84 -5.28
CA ALA A 101 1.23 3.85 -5.77
C ALA A 101 1.11 4.21 -7.26
N VAL A 102 2.02 5.03 -7.80
CA VAL A 102 2.01 5.42 -9.22
C VAL A 102 2.61 4.30 -10.08
N ASP A 103 3.64 3.61 -9.61
CA ASP A 103 4.22 2.44 -10.27
C ASP A 103 3.19 1.32 -10.49
N ALA A 104 2.18 1.23 -9.63
CA ALA A 104 1.10 0.26 -9.80
C ALA A 104 0.32 0.46 -11.12
N VAL A 105 0.12 1.71 -11.55
CA VAL A 105 -0.53 2.03 -12.84
C VAL A 105 0.34 1.54 -13.99
N GLN A 106 1.65 1.83 -13.94
CA GLN A 106 2.59 1.38 -14.96
C GLN A 106 2.62 -0.16 -15.01
N ARG A 107 2.63 -0.81 -13.85
CA ARG A 107 2.63 -2.27 -13.80
C ARG A 107 1.39 -2.89 -14.46
N LEU A 108 0.22 -2.27 -14.33
CA LEU A 108 -0.99 -2.71 -15.01
C LEU A 108 -0.93 -2.47 -16.52
N PHE A 109 -0.29 -1.39 -16.98
CA PHE A 109 0.01 -1.21 -18.40
C PHE A 109 0.97 -2.26 -18.94
N ASP A 110 2.02 -2.60 -18.20
CA ASP A 110 2.98 -3.67 -18.57
C ASP A 110 2.30 -5.05 -18.67
N LEU A 111 1.22 -5.26 -17.92
CA LEU A 111 0.33 -6.42 -18.03
C LEU A 111 -0.69 -6.29 -19.18
N ASN A 112 -0.52 -5.31 -20.08
CA ASN A 112 -1.39 -5.05 -21.23
C ASN A 112 -2.86 -4.76 -20.86
N VAL A 113 -3.11 -4.15 -19.68
CA VAL A 113 -4.44 -3.64 -19.36
C VAL A 113 -4.70 -2.39 -20.20
N HIS A 114 -5.85 -2.34 -20.87
CA HIS A 114 -6.18 -1.20 -21.73
C HIS A 114 -6.35 0.09 -20.91
N PRO A 115 -5.69 1.22 -21.29
CA PRO A 115 -5.70 2.45 -20.52
C PRO A 115 -7.09 2.98 -20.15
N ASN A 116 -8.06 2.94 -21.09
CA ASN A 116 -9.42 3.40 -20.80
C ASN A 116 -10.14 2.52 -19.77
N SER A 117 -9.94 1.20 -19.83
CA SER A 117 -10.52 0.28 -18.85
C SER A 117 -9.91 0.50 -17.46
N LEU A 118 -8.60 0.72 -17.41
CA LEU A 118 -7.93 1.03 -16.14
C LEU A 118 -8.40 2.37 -15.58
N ALA A 119 -8.51 3.40 -16.42
CA ALA A 119 -8.96 4.73 -16.02
C ALA A 119 -10.39 4.75 -15.46
N SER A 120 -11.29 3.91 -15.99
CA SER A 120 -12.67 3.81 -15.50
C SER A 120 -12.77 3.06 -14.17
N GLU A 121 -12.00 1.99 -13.99
CA GLU A 121 -12.20 1.03 -12.90
C GLU A 121 -11.30 1.29 -11.67
N LEU A 122 -10.12 1.89 -11.86
CA LEU A 122 -9.19 2.08 -10.75
C LEU A 122 -9.69 3.17 -9.78
N LEU A 123 -9.98 2.79 -8.54
CA LEU A 123 -10.50 3.70 -7.51
C LEU A 123 -9.40 4.29 -6.65
N ALA A 124 -8.51 3.45 -6.15
CA ALA A 124 -7.40 3.86 -5.31
C ALA A 124 -6.26 2.83 -5.36
N VAL A 125 -5.07 3.28 -5.02
CA VAL A 125 -3.90 2.42 -4.78
C VAL A 125 -3.31 2.76 -3.42
N ILE A 126 -3.00 1.72 -2.65
CA ILE A 126 -2.29 1.83 -1.38
C ILE A 126 -0.98 1.08 -1.51
N ALA A 127 0.14 1.79 -1.42
CA ALA A 127 1.44 1.16 -1.25
C ALA A 127 1.81 1.15 0.24
N GLN A 128 2.45 0.06 0.70
CA GLN A 128 2.76 -0.13 2.11
C GLN A 128 4.19 -0.65 2.29
N ARG A 129 4.85 -0.14 3.32
CA ARG A 129 6.12 -0.67 3.84
C ARG A 129 6.02 -0.86 5.35
N LEU A 130 6.87 -1.73 5.88
CA LEU A 130 6.96 -1.99 7.32
C LEU A 130 8.19 -1.33 7.91
N ALA A 131 7.97 -0.51 8.93
CA ALA A 131 9.00 0.08 9.77
C ALA A 131 9.09 -0.61 11.13
N LYS A 132 10.27 -0.64 11.73
CA LYS A 132 10.41 -1.04 13.14
C LYS A 132 9.78 0.03 14.03
N ARG A 133 8.99 -0.42 15.01
CA ARG A 133 8.33 0.46 15.96
C ARG A 133 9.24 0.72 17.16
N VAL A 134 9.32 1.97 17.61
CA VAL A 134 9.99 2.35 18.86
C VAL A 134 9.36 1.57 20.02
N CYS A 135 10.18 1.05 20.90
CA CYS A 135 9.69 0.36 22.09
C CYS A 135 9.09 1.34 23.09
N GLU A 136 7.81 1.23 23.37
CA GLU A 136 7.07 2.12 24.27
C GLU A 136 7.63 2.12 25.71
N HIS A 137 8.23 0.98 26.14
CA HIS A 137 8.76 0.85 27.50
C HIS A 137 10.09 1.59 27.73
N CYS A 138 10.79 1.96 26.67
CA CYS A 138 12.08 2.63 26.79
C CYS A 138 12.26 3.78 25.81
N LYS A 139 11.14 4.33 25.33
CA LYS A 139 11.08 5.49 24.44
C LYS A 139 11.65 6.73 25.14
N ILE A 140 12.54 7.41 24.46
CA ILE A 140 13.12 8.70 24.89
C ILE A 140 13.16 9.65 23.69
N GLU A 141 13.17 10.95 23.92
CA GLU A 141 13.50 11.93 22.89
C GLU A 141 14.92 11.70 22.41
N ASP A 142 15.16 11.85 21.12
CA ASP A 142 16.44 11.58 20.48
C ASP A 142 17.03 12.85 19.89
N ASP A 143 18.36 12.96 19.93
CA ASP A 143 19.08 13.97 19.16
C ASP A 143 19.11 13.50 17.70
N PRO A 144 18.48 14.26 16.78
CA PRO A 144 18.31 13.80 15.43
C PRO A 144 19.64 13.76 14.65
N ASP A 145 19.81 12.73 13.83
CA ASP A 145 20.89 12.63 12.87
C ASP A 145 20.79 13.78 11.83
N LEU A 146 21.77 14.67 11.84
CA LEU A 146 21.80 15.86 11.00
C LEU A 146 21.93 15.53 9.49
N GLU A 147 22.52 14.40 9.13
CA GLU A 147 22.64 13.99 7.73
C GLU A 147 21.27 13.59 7.20
N ILE A 148 20.55 12.76 7.93
CA ILE A 148 19.16 12.37 7.59
C ILE A 148 18.26 13.61 7.52
N LEU A 149 18.42 14.54 8.49
CA LEU A 149 17.60 15.76 8.49
C LEU A 149 17.88 16.68 7.31
N LYS A 150 19.13 16.80 6.85
CA LYS A 150 19.49 17.59 5.66
C LYS A 150 18.86 17.00 4.39
N GLU A 151 18.81 15.68 4.27
CA GLU A 151 18.12 15.00 3.16
C GLU A 151 16.61 15.22 3.22
N LEU A 152 16.02 15.10 4.41
CA LEU A 152 14.58 15.33 4.62
C LEU A 152 14.15 16.78 4.40
N PHE A 153 14.98 17.73 4.83
CA PHE A 153 14.68 19.16 4.83
C PHE A 153 15.82 19.94 4.17
N PRO A 154 15.98 19.87 2.83
CA PRO A 154 17.10 20.49 2.13
C PRO A 154 17.18 22.03 2.29
N LYS A 155 16.05 22.69 2.60
CA LYS A 155 15.98 24.14 2.74
C LYS A 155 16.17 24.62 4.17
N ALA A 156 15.41 24.05 5.10
CA ALA A 156 15.45 24.42 6.51
C ALA A 156 14.82 23.32 7.36
N ILE A 157 15.50 22.95 8.43
CA ILE A 157 14.98 22.01 9.42
C ILE A 157 13.97 22.76 10.30
N PRO A 158 12.73 22.25 10.46
CA PRO A 158 11.75 22.88 11.32
C PRO A 158 12.21 22.91 12.78
N ARG A 159 12.10 24.05 13.44
CA ARG A 159 12.51 24.20 14.86
C ARG A 159 11.70 23.32 15.82
N SER A 160 10.49 22.96 15.43
CA SER A 160 9.58 22.09 16.18
C SER A 160 9.80 20.61 15.93
N PHE A 161 10.74 20.22 15.06
CA PHE A 161 10.97 18.83 14.75
C PHE A 161 11.44 18.06 15.99
N ARG A 162 10.76 16.98 16.31
CA ARG A 162 11.08 16.06 17.39
C ARG A 162 11.15 14.65 16.83
N CYS A 163 12.06 13.86 17.31
CA CYS A 163 12.12 12.44 17.03
C CYS A 163 12.43 11.65 18.31
N TYR A 164 12.21 10.35 18.24
CA TYR A 164 12.30 9.47 19.40
C TYR A 164 13.05 8.21 19.03
N ARG A 165 13.72 7.62 20.03
CA ARG A 165 14.32 6.29 19.93
C ARG A 165 14.04 5.46 21.17
N GLY A 166 14.27 4.18 21.08
CA GLY A 166 14.27 3.31 22.26
C GLY A 166 15.68 3.22 22.83
N LYS A 167 15.81 3.43 24.14
CA LYS A 167 17.07 3.32 24.85
C LYS A 167 17.60 1.88 24.94
N GLY A 168 16.70 0.89 24.77
CA GLY A 168 16.95 -0.51 25.02
C GLY A 168 16.49 -0.91 26.42
N CYS A 169 15.73 -1.99 26.51
CA CYS A 169 15.25 -2.54 27.77
C CYS A 169 14.98 -4.06 27.63
N PRO A 170 14.72 -4.78 28.73
CA PRO A 170 14.40 -6.21 28.66
C PRO A 170 13.20 -6.54 27.77
N GLN A 171 12.19 -5.65 27.67
CA GLN A 171 10.98 -5.85 26.85
C GLN A 171 11.25 -5.84 25.34
N CYS A 172 12.31 -5.21 24.91
CA CYS A 172 12.75 -5.19 23.51
C CYS A 172 14.09 -5.92 23.29
N ASN A 173 14.55 -6.71 24.25
CA ASN A 173 15.83 -7.41 24.22
C ASN A 173 17.01 -6.48 23.88
N GLY A 174 17.02 -5.27 24.45
CA GLY A 174 18.08 -4.27 24.26
C GLY A 174 18.05 -3.54 22.92
N THR A 175 17.16 -3.89 21.99
CA THR A 175 17.17 -3.34 20.60
C THR A 175 16.59 -1.94 20.46
N GLY A 176 15.87 -1.44 21.47
CA GLY A 176 15.15 -0.16 21.40
C GLY A 176 13.88 -0.19 20.54
N THR A 177 13.63 -1.29 19.82
CA THR A 177 12.46 -1.42 18.93
C THR A 177 11.67 -2.69 19.26
N ARG A 178 10.34 -2.63 19.15
CA ARG A 178 9.46 -3.78 19.38
C ARG A 178 8.25 -3.75 18.45
N GLY A 179 8.13 -4.80 17.63
CA GLY A 179 7.08 -4.91 16.64
C GLY A 179 7.35 -4.03 15.41
N ARG A 180 6.34 -3.90 14.56
CA ARG A 180 6.38 -3.15 13.31
C ARG A 180 5.12 -2.30 13.17
N VAL A 181 5.23 -1.21 12.41
CA VAL A 181 4.11 -0.36 12.01
C VAL A 181 4.09 -0.23 10.49
N GLY A 182 2.89 -0.20 9.92
CA GLY A 182 2.71 0.03 8.49
C GLY A 182 2.86 1.52 8.16
N VAL A 183 3.72 1.81 7.20
CA VAL A 183 3.81 3.13 6.57
C VAL A 183 3.14 3.01 5.23
N ILE A 184 2.23 3.92 4.91
CA ILE A 184 1.39 3.85 3.71
C ILE A 184 1.62 5.03 2.78
N GLU A 185 1.50 4.79 1.49
CA GLU A 185 1.26 5.80 0.47
C GLU A 185 -0.15 5.56 -0.07
N TYR A 186 -0.95 6.61 -0.23
CA TYR A 186 -2.34 6.51 -0.66
C TYR A 186 -2.61 7.44 -1.84
N LEU A 187 -3.06 6.86 -2.94
CA LEU A 187 -3.47 7.56 -4.16
C LEU A 187 -4.93 7.25 -4.47
N GLN A 188 -5.77 8.27 -4.43
CA GLN A 188 -7.16 8.20 -4.90
C GLN A 188 -7.27 8.76 -6.31
N PHE A 189 -7.99 8.07 -7.19
CA PHE A 189 -8.15 8.48 -8.58
C PHE A 189 -9.33 9.44 -8.75
N ASN A 190 -9.02 10.69 -9.03
CA ASN A 190 -9.97 11.73 -9.46
C ASN A 190 -10.10 11.80 -10.99
N GLY A 191 -10.93 12.72 -11.50
CA GLY A 191 -11.16 12.88 -12.93
C GLY A 191 -9.89 13.23 -13.72
N GLU A 192 -8.98 14.02 -13.16
CA GLU A 192 -7.73 14.43 -13.82
C GLU A 192 -6.77 13.24 -13.96
N LEU A 193 -6.58 12.47 -12.89
CA LEU A 193 -5.77 11.26 -12.90
C LEU A 193 -6.35 10.20 -13.85
N ARG A 194 -7.67 10.02 -13.86
CA ARG A 194 -8.34 9.11 -14.81
C ARG A 194 -8.09 9.52 -16.25
N ASN A 195 -8.19 10.82 -16.57
CA ASN A 195 -7.87 11.34 -17.90
C ASN A 195 -6.39 11.16 -18.28
N ALA A 196 -5.47 11.30 -17.33
CA ALA A 196 -4.05 11.05 -17.56
C ALA A 196 -3.78 9.56 -17.81
N VAL A 197 -4.38 8.67 -17.02
CA VAL A 197 -4.28 7.21 -17.20
C VAL A 197 -4.84 6.79 -18.57
N SER A 198 -6.02 7.30 -18.97
CA SER A 198 -6.63 6.97 -20.27
C SER A 198 -5.78 7.38 -21.46
N ARG A 199 -4.96 8.43 -21.32
CA ARG A 199 -4.01 8.90 -22.34
C ARG A 199 -2.65 8.21 -22.28
N HIS A 200 -2.47 7.23 -21.38
CA HIS A 200 -1.20 6.54 -21.17
C HIS A 200 -0.05 7.52 -20.86
N THR A 201 -0.34 8.51 -20.00
CA THR A 201 0.63 9.55 -19.61
C THR A 201 1.88 8.91 -18.97
N PRO A 202 3.09 9.38 -19.31
CA PRO A 202 4.33 8.87 -18.73
C PRO A 202 4.34 8.95 -17.19
N VAL A 203 4.97 7.97 -16.54
CA VAL A 203 4.99 7.81 -15.07
C VAL A 203 5.42 9.08 -14.34
N GLY A 204 6.44 9.79 -14.85
CA GLY A 204 6.92 11.04 -14.22
C GLY A 204 5.87 12.15 -14.20
N GLU A 205 5.13 12.32 -15.29
CA GLU A 205 4.04 13.29 -15.39
C GLU A 205 2.84 12.85 -14.56
N LEU A 206 2.51 11.57 -14.58
CA LEU A 206 1.44 10.99 -13.76
C LEU A 206 1.72 11.19 -12.27
N ARG A 207 3.00 11.03 -11.85
CA ARG A 207 3.38 11.27 -10.46
C ARG A 207 3.26 12.75 -10.07
N ALA A 208 3.68 13.67 -10.94
CA ALA A 208 3.51 15.10 -10.69
C ALA A 208 2.02 15.45 -10.51
N LEU A 209 1.17 14.92 -11.38
CA LEU A 209 -0.28 15.11 -11.30
C LEU A 209 -0.88 14.47 -10.04
N ALA A 210 -0.39 13.29 -9.65
CA ALA A 210 -0.82 12.62 -8.41
C ALA A 210 -0.50 13.46 -7.17
N LEU A 211 0.71 14.03 -7.11
CA LEU A 211 1.10 14.97 -6.05
C LEU A 211 0.20 16.19 -6.02
N ASP A 212 -0.16 16.74 -7.18
CA ASP A 212 -1.08 17.88 -7.28
C ASP A 212 -2.51 17.52 -6.90
N SER A 213 -2.91 16.29 -7.13
CA SER A 213 -4.21 15.74 -6.76
C SER A 213 -4.30 15.29 -5.29
N GLY A 214 -3.24 15.45 -4.50
CA GLY A 214 -3.26 15.13 -3.07
C GLY A 214 -2.77 13.73 -2.71
N LEU A 215 -1.86 13.15 -3.52
CA LEU A 215 -1.15 11.93 -3.13
C LEU A 215 -0.58 12.08 -1.71
N TYR A 216 -1.01 11.22 -0.79
CA TYR A 216 -0.37 11.10 0.53
C TYR A 216 0.84 10.19 0.37
N THR A 217 2.03 10.79 0.41
CA THR A 217 3.26 10.08 0.06
C THR A 217 3.76 9.16 1.18
N MET A 218 4.55 8.16 0.81
CA MET A 218 5.26 7.31 1.79
C MET A 218 6.11 8.15 2.73
N ARG A 219 6.70 9.26 2.23
CA ARG A 219 7.47 10.21 3.01
C ARG A 219 6.62 10.91 4.08
N ASP A 220 5.45 11.43 3.71
CA ASP A 220 4.57 12.13 4.66
C ASP A 220 4.13 11.18 5.76
N SER A 221 3.69 9.99 5.40
CA SER A 221 3.34 8.93 6.35
C SER A 221 4.49 8.56 7.29
N THR A 222 5.72 8.45 6.75
CA THR A 222 6.89 8.13 7.58
C THR A 222 7.21 9.25 8.55
N LEU A 223 7.15 10.52 8.10
CA LEU A 223 7.40 11.68 8.95
C LEU A 223 6.36 11.80 10.07
N ASP A 224 5.08 11.59 9.77
CA ASP A 224 4.03 11.58 10.78
C ASP A 224 4.33 10.54 11.87
N HIS A 225 4.74 9.35 11.49
CA HIS A 225 5.13 8.31 12.45
C HIS A 225 6.38 8.65 13.25
N VAL A 226 7.37 9.34 12.66
CA VAL A 226 8.59 9.78 13.38
C VAL A 226 8.24 10.84 14.41
N ILE A 227 7.47 11.86 14.03
CA ILE A 227 7.06 12.96 14.92
C ILE A 227 6.21 12.43 16.09
N GLN A 228 5.33 11.47 15.83
CA GLN A 228 4.55 10.78 16.88
C GLN A 228 5.42 9.86 17.75
N GLY A 229 6.66 9.59 17.32
CA GLY A 229 7.58 8.70 18.01
C GLY A 229 7.21 7.22 17.88
N ASN A 230 6.51 6.85 16.82
CA ASN A 230 6.22 5.46 16.49
C ASN A 230 7.40 4.78 15.79
N ILE A 231 8.16 5.52 14.99
CA ILE A 231 9.30 5.07 14.20
C ILE A 231 10.53 5.88 14.58
N PRO A 232 11.70 5.27 14.82
CA PRO A 232 12.93 6.03 15.03
C PRO A 232 13.42 6.63 13.71
N LEU A 233 14.04 7.81 13.76
CA LEU A 233 14.55 8.52 12.57
C LEU A 233 15.51 7.65 11.74
N SER A 234 16.27 6.79 12.38
CA SER A 234 17.22 5.85 11.75
C SER A 234 16.57 4.79 10.84
N GLU A 235 15.26 4.59 10.90
CA GLU A 235 14.56 3.66 10.00
C GLU A 235 14.24 4.28 8.62
N LEU A 236 14.29 5.61 8.48
CA LEU A 236 13.92 6.30 7.24
C LEU A 236 14.68 5.82 6.00
N PRO A 237 16.02 5.69 6.01
CA PRO A 237 16.76 5.23 4.83
C PRO A 237 16.39 3.80 4.37
N ARG A 238 15.75 3.01 5.25
CA ARG A 238 15.25 1.67 4.91
C ARG A 238 13.86 1.70 4.28
N ILE A 239 13.09 2.76 4.57
CA ILE A 239 11.70 2.90 4.11
C ILE A 239 11.65 3.70 2.83
N LEU A 240 12.40 4.80 2.78
CA LEU A 240 12.40 5.74 1.67
C LEU A 240 13.65 5.56 0.80
N PRO A 241 13.51 5.44 -0.53
CA PRO A 241 14.63 5.60 -1.44
C PRO A 241 15.23 7.02 -1.28
N GLN A 242 16.52 7.17 -1.58
CA GLN A 242 17.23 8.45 -1.37
C GLN A 242 16.55 9.59 -2.15
N GLU A 243 16.11 9.35 -3.37
CA GLU A 243 15.40 10.33 -4.20
C GLU A 243 14.01 10.75 -3.66
N ARG A 244 13.48 10.02 -2.67
CA ARG A 244 12.19 10.29 -2.00
C ARG A 244 12.33 10.84 -0.60
N MET A 245 13.56 11.08 -0.13
CA MET A 245 13.82 11.69 1.18
C MET A 245 13.42 13.16 1.20
N ALA A 246 13.75 13.90 0.14
CA ALA A 246 13.36 15.30 -0.02
C ALA A 246 11.88 15.45 -0.40
N PRO A 247 11.24 16.59 -0.07
CA PRO A 247 9.88 16.89 -0.52
C PRO A 247 9.81 16.92 -2.05
N GLU A 248 8.93 16.15 -2.63
CA GLU A 248 8.70 16.13 -4.09
C GLU A 248 8.00 17.40 -4.58
N LYS A 249 7.15 18.02 -3.76
CA LYS A 249 6.58 19.35 -4.01
C LYS A 249 7.37 20.44 -3.29
N ARG A 250 7.64 21.54 -4.00
CA ARG A 250 8.23 22.74 -3.40
C ARG A 250 7.20 23.37 -2.43
N GLY A 251 7.31 23.09 -1.14
CA GLY A 251 6.75 23.95 -0.10
C GLY A 251 5.56 23.44 0.70
N GLN A 252 5.26 22.16 0.74
CA GLN A 252 4.17 21.65 1.57
C GLN A 252 4.64 20.67 2.64
N TRP A 253 5.36 21.17 3.62
CA TRP A 253 5.26 20.60 4.95
C TRP A 253 4.54 21.64 5.82
N LYS A 254 3.31 21.36 6.20
CA LYS A 254 2.57 22.13 7.20
C LYS A 254 2.93 21.54 8.56
N ALA A 255 3.72 22.30 9.33
CA ALA A 255 4.00 22.02 10.75
C ALA A 255 2.71 22.09 11.57
#